data_806187f7407de8a7968931c072d3674f
#
_entry.id   806187f7407de8a7968931c072d3674f
#
_cell.length_a   1.000
_cell.length_b   1.000
_cell.length_c   1.000
_cell.angle_alpha   90.00
_cell.angle_beta   90.00
_cell.angle_gamma   90.00
#
_symmetry.space_group_name_H-M   'P 1'
#
loop_
_entity.id
_entity.type
_entity.pdbx_description
1 polymer ?
#
loop_
_entity_poly.entity_id
_entity_poly.type
_entity_poly.pdbx_seq_one_letter_code
_entity_poly.pdbx_strand_id
1 'polypeptide(L)'
;WIFLKGNHDRMFEWFLQTPSRGDPYLFFDVSWLHHRLGGQDTLRSYGLDFSMRRRLSDVHAEALVSVPKGHHVFLSQCQLSYDTPNLFFCHAGIRPGVALQAQDEEDLLWIRNEFHRHLAAHPKMIVHGHSPVDQASHYGNRINLDTGAGYGKPLTSAVFEAGACFVLTSEGRKEIFPID
;
A
#
# COMPACT_ATOMS: atom_id res chain seq x y z
N TRP A 1 -9.49 -14.62 3.36
CA TRP A 1 -8.77 -13.35 3.47
C TRP A 1 -8.09 -13.02 2.15
N ILE A 2 -8.13 -11.75 1.73
CA ILE A 2 -7.41 -11.21 0.58
C ILE A 2 -6.42 -10.18 1.11
N PHE A 3 -5.16 -10.31 0.70
CA PHE A 3 -4.09 -9.38 1.06
C PHE A 3 -3.62 -8.67 -0.20
N LEU A 4 -3.65 -7.36 -0.19
CA LEU A 4 -3.17 -6.54 -1.31
C LEU A 4 -1.72 -6.11 -1.07
N LYS A 5 -0.93 -6.16 -2.13
CA LYS A 5 0.46 -5.69 -2.14
C LYS A 5 0.49 -4.16 -2.21
N GLY A 6 1.22 -3.54 -1.32
CA GLY A 6 1.60 -2.14 -1.41
C GLY A 6 2.99 -1.96 -2.03
N ASN A 7 3.34 -0.72 -2.38
CA ASN A 7 4.66 -0.38 -2.89
C ASN A 7 5.79 -0.71 -1.89
N HIS A 8 5.54 -0.57 -0.58
CA HIS A 8 6.51 -0.96 0.46
C HIS A 8 6.69 -2.48 0.55
N ASP A 9 5.62 -3.27 0.36
CA ASP A 9 5.72 -4.74 0.29
C ASP A 9 6.55 -5.17 -0.92
N ARG A 10 6.34 -4.53 -2.09
CA ARG A 10 7.15 -4.76 -3.30
C ARG A 10 8.61 -4.44 -3.07
N MET A 11 8.91 -3.29 -2.46
CA MET A 11 10.29 -2.90 -2.17
C MET A 11 10.97 -3.87 -1.19
N PHE A 12 10.25 -4.37 -0.19
CA PHE A 12 10.77 -5.38 0.73
C PHE A 12 11.04 -6.71 0.00
N GLU A 13 10.10 -7.18 -0.81
CA GLU A 13 10.27 -8.39 -1.62
C GLU A 13 11.48 -8.27 -2.56
N TRP A 14 11.62 -7.13 -3.25
CA TRP A 14 12.76 -6.87 -4.11
C TRP A 14 14.08 -6.79 -3.35
N PHE A 15 14.09 -6.19 -2.17
CA PHE A 15 15.27 -6.18 -1.31
C PHE A 15 15.72 -7.59 -0.94
N LEU A 16 14.79 -8.48 -0.60
CA LEU A 16 15.11 -9.88 -0.28
C LEU A 16 15.63 -10.67 -1.50
N GLN A 17 15.24 -10.29 -2.73
CA GLN A 17 15.70 -10.91 -3.97
C GLN A 17 17.02 -10.30 -4.47
N THR A 18 17.08 -8.97 -4.52
CA THR A 18 18.19 -8.20 -5.09
C THR A 18 18.32 -6.87 -4.35
N PRO A 19 19.17 -6.77 -3.31
CA PRO A 19 19.17 -5.66 -2.36
C PRO A 19 19.54 -4.30 -2.97
N SER A 20 20.19 -4.30 -4.14
CA SER A 20 20.52 -3.08 -4.90
C SER A 20 19.42 -2.62 -5.84
N ARG A 21 18.34 -3.40 -6.01
CA ARG A 21 17.23 -3.02 -6.87
C ARG A 21 16.45 -1.87 -6.24
N GLY A 22 16.49 -0.70 -6.90
CA GLY A 22 15.68 0.46 -6.54
C GLY A 22 14.29 0.38 -7.20
N ASP A 23 13.31 1.01 -6.57
CA ASP A 23 12.01 1.21 -7.19
C ASP A 23 12.08 2.45 -8.12
N PRO A 24 11.63 2.38 -9.38
CA PRO A 24 11.75 3.48 -10.35
C PRO A 24 10.97 4.73 -9.96
N TYR A 25 10.01 4.63 -9.04
CA TYR A 25 9.25 5.76 -8.52
C TYR A 25 9.90 6.47 -7.33
N LEU A 26 11.00 5.93 -6.82
CA LEU A 26 11.84 6.63 -5.85
C LEU A 26 12.81 7.58 -6.58
N PHE A 27 13.16 8.68 -5.92
CA PHE A 27 14.23 9.56 -6.42
C PHE A 27 15.53 8.78 -6.57
N PHE A 28 16.38 9.20 -7.52
CA PHE A 28 17.68 8.59 -7.79
C PHE A 28 18.45 8.35 -6.48
N ASP A 29 19.04 7.15 -6.35
CA ASP A 29 19.86 6.70 -5.23
C ASP A 29 19.15 6.50 -3.88
N VAL A 30 17.81 6.54 -3.82
CA VAL A 30 17.09 6.20 -2.59
C VAL A 30 16.90 4.69 -2.50
N SER A 31 17.70 4.05 -1.65
CA SER A 31 17.53 2.64 -1.28
C SER A 31 16.28 2.45 -0.40
N TRP A 32 15.65 1.28 -0.45
CA TRP A 32 14.57 0.89 0.47
C TRP A 32 14.98 1.03 1.96
N LEU A 33 16.28 0.91 2.27
CA LEU A 33 16.81 1.13 3.62
C LEU A 33 16.91 2.61 4.02
N HIS A 34 16.50 3.55 3.17
CA HIS A 34 16.45 4.96 3.52
C HIS A 34 15.47 5.20 4.67
N HIS A 35 15.83 6.04 5.65
CA HIS A 35 15.06 6.27 6.88
C HIS A 35 13.59 6.68 6.67
N ARG A 36 13.28 7.33 5.52
CA ARG A 36 11.90 7.72 5.18
C ARG A 36 11.04 6.58 4.66
N LEU A 37 11.63 5.43 4.33
CA LEU A 37 10.91 4.30 3.73
C LEU A 37 10.61 3.18 4.73
N GLY A 38 11.13 3.26 5.97
CA GLY A 38 10.86 2.30 7.03
C GLY A 38 11.54 0.93 6.85
N GLY A 39 12.37 0.74 5.81
CA GLY A 39 13.02 -0.55 5.56
C GLY A 39 13.95 -0.98 6.69
N GLN A 40 14.69 -0.04 7.30
CA GLN A 40 15.50 -0.36 8.48
C GLN A 40 14.63 -0.76 9.67
N ASP A 41 13.48 -0.09 9.88
CA ASP A 41 12.59 -0.41 10.99
C ASP A 41 11.93 -1.78 10.79
N THR A 42 11.57 -2.10 9.55
CA THR A 42 11.13 -3.44 9.17
C THR A 42 12.18 -4.48 9.52
N LEU A 43 13.44 -4.29 9.13
CA LEU A 43 14.51 -5.25 9.44
C LEU A 43 14.87 -5.30 10.93
N ARG A 44 14.77 -4.18 11.67
CA ARG A 44 14.89 -4.18 13.13
C ARG A 44 13.84 -5.06 13.81
N SER A 45 12.62 -5.11 13.28
CA SER A 45 11.57 -5.99 13.80
C SER A 45 11.91 -7.49 13.65
N TYR A 46 12.86 -7.82 12.75
CA TYR A 46 13.44 -9.15 12.60
C TYR A 46 14.76 -9.34 13.38
N GLY A 47 15.17 -8.34 14.16
CA GLY A 47 16.33 -8.41 15.04
C GLY A 47 17.63 -7.86 14.43
N LEU A 48 17.61 -7.25 13.25
CA LEU A 48 18.82 -6.68 12.66
C LEU A 48 19.23 -5.37 13.37
N ASP A 49 20.52 -5.22 13.61
CA ASP A 49 21.10 -4.01 14.23
C ASP A 49 21.56 -3.00 13.15
N PHE A 50 21.19 -1.74 13.35
CA PHE A 50 21.57 -0.58 12.53
C PHE A 50 22.23 0.52 13.35
N SER A 51 22.78 0.18 14.53
CA SER A 51 23.52 1.14 15.39
C SER A 51 24.82 1.64 14.73
N MET A 52 25.38 0.85 13.81
CA MET A 52 26.58 1.18 13.05
C MET A 52 26.32 1.06 11.54
N ARG A 53 27.13 1.81 10.75
CA ARG A 53 27.09 1.70 9.29
C ARG A 53 27.55 0.30 8.85
N ARG A 54 26.73 -0.37 8.05
CA ARG A 54 26.95 -1.73 7.57
C ARG A 54 27.02 -1.78 6.05
N ARG A 55 27.67 -2.79 5.50
CA ARG A 55 27.63 -3.05 4.06
C ARG A 55 26.26 -3.61 3.69
N LEU A 56 25.75 -3.21 2.52
CA LEU A 56 24.44 -3.68 2.04
C LEU A 56 24.41 -5.21 1.90
N SER A 57 25.50 -5.82 1.44
CA SER A 57 25.64 -7.29 1.33
C SER A 57 25.45 -8.01 2.67
N ASP A 58 25.99 -7.44 3.75
CA ASP A 58 25.95 -8.07 5.07
C ASP A 58 24.55 -7.96 5.68
N VAL A 59 23.90 -6.78 5.51
CA VAL A 59 22.52 -6.57 5.91
C VAL A 59 21.58 -7.52 5.14
N HIS A 60 21.78 -7.67 3.84
CA HIS A 60 20.98 -8.58 3.02
C HIS A 60 21.16 -10.05 3.43
N ALA A 61 22.40 -10.49 3.61
CA ALA A 61 22.68 -11.86 4.03
C ALA A 61 22.03 -12.19 5.38
N GLU A 62 22.08 -11.28 6.34
CA GLU A 62 21.42 -11.44 7.64
C GLU A 62 19.89 -11.40 7.51
N ALA A 63 19.34 -10.52 6.68
CA ALA A 63 17.91 -10.47 6.43
C ALA A 63 17.36 -11.79 5.86
N LEU A 64 18.10 -12.42 4.92
CA LEU A 64 17.71 -13.72 4.35
C LEU A 64 17.66 -14.86 5.38
N VAL A 65 18.43 -14.74 6.47
CA VAL A 65 18.42 -15.70 7.58
C VAL A 65 17.32 -15.35 8.60
N SER A 66 17.14 -14.06 8.89
CA SER A 66 16.27 -13.60 9.97
C SER A 66 14.80 -13.53 9.57
N VAL A 67 14.51 -13.23 8.28
CA VAL A 67 13.13 -13.18 7.78
C VAL A 67 12.62 -14.60 7.54
N PRO A 68 11.52 -15.02 8.22
CA PRO A 68 10.99 -16.38 8.06
C PRO A 68 10.55 -16.66 6.62
N LYS A 69 10.78 -17.87 6.14
CA LYS A 69 10.35 -18.30 4.78
C LYS A 69 8.86 -18.08 4.52
N GLY A 70 8.02 -18.25 5.55
CA GLY A 70 6.57 -17.98 5.45
C GLY A 70 6.25 -16.53 5.09
N HIS A 71 7.08 -15.56 5.51
CA HIS A 71 6.90 -14.15 5.15
C HIS A 71 7.27 -13.87 3.68
N HIS A 72 8.30 -14.54 3.15
CA HIS A 72 8.61 -14.49 1.71
C HIS A 72 7.45 -15.02 0.87
N VAL A 73 6.87 -16.17 1.26
CA VAL A 73 5.71 -16.77 0.60
C VAL A 73 4.50 -15.82 0.70
N PHE A 74 4.23 -15.25 1.86
CA PHE A 74 3.15 -14.30 2.07
C PHE A 74 3.27 -13.10 1.11
N LEU A 75 4.43 -12.43 1.07
CA LEU A 75 4.67 -11.29 0.18
C LEU A 75 4.46 -11.63 -1.30
N SER A 76 4.94 -12.81 -1.72
CA SER A 76 4.79 -13.26 -3.11
C SER A 76 3.34 -13.59 -3.50
N GLN A 77 2.48 -13.90 -2.53
CA GLN A 77 1.07 -14.24 -2.72
C GLN A 77 0.12 -13.03 -2.58
N CYS A 78 0.61 -11.88 -2.12
CA CYS A 78 -0.19 -10.65 -2.08
C CYS A 78 -0.62 -10.26 -3.50
N GLN A 79 -1.91 -9.95 -3.65
CA GLN A 79 -2.51 -9.57 -4.93
C GLN A 79 -2.33 -8.07 -5.18
N LEU A 80 -2.28 -7.65 -6.45
CA LEU A 80 -2.21 -6.23 -6.80
C LEU A 80 -3.57 -5.53 -6.66
N SER A 81 -4.66 -6.27 -6.85
CA SER A 81 -6.02 -5.76 -6.74
C SER A 81 -6.99 -6.88 -6.35
N TYR A 82 -8.17 -6.47 -5.89
CA TYR A 82 -9.29 -7.37 -5.66
C TYR A 82 -10.55 -6.78 -6.26
N ASP A 83 -11.19 -7.53 -7.17
CA ASP A 83 -12.37 -7.10 -7.93
C ASP A 83 -13.63 -7.78 -7.40
N THR A 84 -14.68 -6.98 -7.19
CA THR A 84 -16.02 -7.43 -6.83
C THR A 84 -17.05 -6.84 -7.82
N PRO A 85 -18.33 -7.20 -7.78
CA PRO A 85 -19.30 -6.62 -8.70
C PRO A 85 -19.34 -5.07 -8.72
N ASN A 86 -19.20 -4.42 -7.56
CA ASN A 86 -19.36 -2.97 -7.41
C ASN A 86 -18.11 -2.23 -6.93
N LEU A 87 -17.12 -2.92 -6.37
CA LEU A 87 -15.93 -2.34 -5.77
C LEU A 87 -14.68 -2.93 -6.43
N PHE A 88 -13.68 -2.08 -6.59
CA PHE A 88 -12.33 -2.48 -6.98
C PHE A 88 -11.33 -1.98 -5.94
N PHE A 89 -10.61 -2.89 -5.33
CA PHE A 89 -9.64 -2.59 -4.28
C PHE A 89 -8.24 -2.64 -4.86
N CYS A 90 -7.43 -1.63 -4.58
CA CYS A 90 -6.00 -1.58 -4.93
C CYS A 90 -5.25 -0.71 -3.91
N HIS A 91 -3.90 -0.77 -3.95
CA HIS A 91 -3.11 -0.01 -2.99
C HIS A 91 -3.16 1.50 -3.24
N ALA A 92 -2.80 1.98 -4.43
CA ALA A 92 -2.65 3.42 -4.70
C ALA A 92 -3.82 4.01 -5.51
N GLY A 93 -4.32 3.30 -6.50
CA GLY A 93 -5.36 3.76 -7.40
C GLY A 93 -5.30 3.06 -8.75
N ILE A 94 -5.96 3.64 -9.74
CA ILE A 94 -6.01 3.13 -11.11
C ILE A 94 -5.66 4.24 -12.11
N ARG A 95 -5.20 3.89 -13.30
CA ARG A 95 -5.10 4.83 -14.40
C ARG A 95 -6.48 5.05 -15.01
N PRO A 96 -7.02 6.29 -14.98
CA PRO A 96 -8.30 6.59 -15.58
C PRO A 96 -8.33 6.27 -17.09
N GLY A 97 -9.46 5.74 -17.57
CA GLY A 97 -9.62 5.37 -18.98
C GLY A 97 -9.02 4.02 -19.39
N VAL A 98 -8.28 3.36 -18.50
CA VAL A 98 -7.79 1.99 -18.70
C VAL A 98 -8.75 1.01 -18.03
N ALA A 99 -9.04 -0.12 -18.69
CA ALA A 99 -9.91 -1.16 -18.12
C ALA A 99 -9.31 -1.71 -16.81
N LEU A 100 -10.15 -2.04 -15.83
CA LEU A 100 -9.70 -2.49 -14.50
C LEU A 100 -8.80 -3.73 -14.56
N GLN A 101 -9.07 -4.62 -15.52
CA GLN A 101 -8.29 -5.85 -15.74
C GLN A 101 -6.98 -5.63 -16.51
N ALA A 102 -6.78 -4.43 -17.06
CA ALA A 102 -5.60 -4.04 -17.83
C ALA A 102 -4.75 -2.97 -17.11
N GLN A 103 -4.98 -2.77 -15.81
CA GLN A 103 -4.19 -1.84 -15.02
C GLN A 103 -2.77 -2.38 -14.81
N ASP A 104 -1.77 -1.51 -15.00
CA ASP A 104 -0.38 -1.85 -14.74
C ASP A 104 -0.08 -1.89 -13.23
N GLU A 105 0.84 -2.79 -12.83
CA GLU A 105 1.33 -2.88 -11.45
C GLU A 105 1.81 -1.53 -10.92
N GLU A 106 2.52 -0.78 -11.75
CA GLU A 106 3.06 0.53 -11.39
C GLU A 106 1.96 1.52 -10.98
N ASP A 107 0.86 1.57 -11.74
CA ASP A 107 -0.26 2.43 -11.41
C ASP A 107 -0.97 1.95 -10.14
N LEU A 108 -1.22 0.65 -10.01
CA LEU A 108 -1.86 0.09 -8.83
C LEU A 108 -1.09 0.34 -7.53
N LEU A 109 0.25 0.48 -7.60
CA LEU A 109 1.13 0.67 -6.44
C LEU A 109 1.59 2.10 -6.19
N TRP A 110 1.55 2.99 -7.21
CA TRP A 110 2.20 4.30 -7.10
C TRP A 110 1.40 5.50 -7.61
N ILE A 111 0.35 5.29 -8.39
CA ILE A 111 -0.39 6.40 -9.02
C ILE A 111 -0.90 7.40 -7.97
N ARG A 112 -0.85 8.70 -8.30
CA ARG A 112 -1.31 9.78 -7.42
C ARG A 112 -2.15 10.79 -8.21
N ASN A 113 -1.53 11.82 -8.75
CA ASN A 113 -2.20 13.01 -9.28
C ASN A 113 -3.18 12.72 -10.41
N GLU A 114 -2.84 11.85 -11.35
CA GLU A 114 -3.70 11.48 -12.47
C GLU A 114 -5.00 10.83 -12.00
N PHE A 115 -4.91 9.96 -10.99
CA PHE A 115 -6.05 9.32 -10.37
C PHE A 115 -6.83 10.28 -9.44
N HIS A 116 -6.11 11.03 -8.57
CA HIS A 116 -6.76 11.87 -7.57
C HIS A 116 -7.52 13.06 -8.18
N ARG A 117 -7.07 13.57 -9.32
CA ARG A 117 -7.71 14.70 -10.03
C ARG A 117 -8.82 14.28 -10.98
N HIS A 118 -8.99 12.98 -11.21
CA HIS A 118 -10.04 12.48 -12.06
C HIS A 118 -11.38 12.49 -11.30
N LEU A 119 -12.33 13.29 -11.81
CA LEU A 119 -13.63 13.49 -11.13
C LEU A 119 -14.75 12.67 -11.75
N ALA A 120 -14.59 12.19 -13.00
CA ALA A 120 -15.61 11.37 -13.64
C ALA A 120 -15.74 10.00 -12.95
N ALA A 121 -16.90 9.37 -13.09
CA ALA A 121 -17.13 8.04 -12.56
C ALA A 121 -16.17 7.01 -13.17
N HIS A 122 -15.70 6.09 -12.35
CA HIS A 122 -15.03 4.86 -12.78
C HIS A 122 -16.07 3.75 -13.01
N PRO A 123 -15.71 2.65 -13.70
CA PRO A 123 -16.62 1.51 -13.90
C PRO A 123 -17.13 0.90 -12.59
N LYS A 124 -16.38 1.03 -11.50
CA LYS A 124 -16.71 0.63 -10.13
C LYS A 124 -16.18 1.65 -9.14
N MET A 125 -16.69 1.63 -7.92
CA MET A 125 -16.08 2.40 -6.81
C MET A 125 -14.68 1.88 -6.53
N ILE A 126 -13.67 2.76 -6.56
CA ILE A 126 -12.29 2.39 -6.30
C ILE A 126 -11.99 2.61 -4.82
N VAL A 127 -11.56 1.57 -4.11
CA VAL A 127 -11.16 1.64 -2.71
C VAL A 127 -9.63 1.54 -2.63
N HIS A 128 -9.00 2.55 -2.05
CA HIS A 128 -7.54 2.67 -2.07
C HIS A 128 -6.94 3.31 -0.81
N GLY A 129 -5.61 3.37 -0.75
CA GLY A 129 -4.80 4.04 0.27
C GLY A 129 -3.62 4.80 -0.34
N HIS A 130 -2.39 4.50 0.12
CA HIS A 130 -1.10 5.03 -0.37
C HIS A 130 -0.87 6.54 -0.23
N SER A 131 -1.89 7.33 -0.26
CA SER A 131 -1.83 8.79 -0.10
C SER A 131 -2.60 9.17 1.15
N PRO A 132 -1.92 9.33 2.30
CA PRO A 132 -2.59 9.52 3.57
C PRO A 132 -3.47 10.76 3.59
N VAL A 133 -4.63 10.62 4.20
CA VAL A 133 -5.62 11.68 4.48
C VAL A 133 -5.86 11.78 5.99
N ASP A 134 -6.41 12.89 6.46
CA ASP A 134 -6.66 13.05 7.90
C ASP A 134 -7.78 12.14 8.42
N GLN A 135 -8.76 11.86 7.57
CA GLN A 135 -9.84 10.91 7.84
C GLN A 135 -10.23 10.18 6.55
N ALA A 136 -10.75 8.96 6.69
CA ALA A 136 -11.28 8.19 5.57
C ALA A 136 -12.29 9.04 4.79
N SER A 137 -12.15 9.13 3.47
CA SER A 137 -12.86 10.09 2.64
C SER A 137 -13.46 9.43 1.40
N HIS A 138 -14.70 9.77 1.11
CA HIS A 138 -15.45 9.35 -0.06
C HIS A 138 -15.52 10.51 -1.07
N TYR A 139 -14.92 10.34 -2.25
CA TYR A 139 -14.80 11.38 -3.29
C TYR A 139 -15.81 11.22 -4.45
N GLY A 140 -16.89 10.46 -4.24
CA GLY A 140 -17.88 10.18 -5.27
C GLY A 140 -17.50 9.01 -6.19
N ASN A 141 -16.31 9.01 -6.74
CA ASN A 141 -15.80 7.95 -7.64
C ASN A 141 -14.76 7.02 -6.98
N ARG A 142 -14.27 7.34 -5.80
CA ARG A 142 -13.28 6.57 -5.04
C ARG A 142 -13.42 6.80 -3.53
N ILE A 143 -12.90 5.88 -2.74
CA ILE A 143 -12.84 5.95 -1.29
C ILE A 143 -11.39 5.73 -0.86
N ASN A 144 -10.83 6.69 -0.12
CA ASN A 144 -9.50 6.58 0.47
C ASN A 144 -9.61 6.21 1.95
N LEU A 145 -9.04 5.06 2.31
CA LEU A 145 -9.03 4.54 3.69
C LEU A 145 -7.69 4.73 4.41
N ASP A 146 -6.68 5.30 3.75
CA ASP A 146 -5.37 5.50 4.36
C ASP A 146 -5.37 6.74 5.27
N THR A 147 -5.44 6.52 6.55
CA THR A 147 -5.35 7.59 7.56
C THR A 147 -3.96 7.71 8.17
N GLY A 148 -2.95 7.07 7.57
CA GLY A 148 -1.56 7.20 7.99
C GLY A 148 -1.15 6.27 9.12
N ALA A 149 -1.70 5.05 9.18
CA ALA A 149 -1.34 4.04 10.19
C ALA A 149 0.17 3.74 10.19
N GLY A 150 0.82 3.71 9.03
CA GLY A 150 2.27 3.58 8.89
C GLY A 150 3.08 4.73 9.49
N TYR A 151 2.44 5.85 9.82
CA TYR A 151 3.03 7.01 10.52
C TYR A 151 2.57 7.11 11.98
N GLY A 152 2.06 6.03 12.55
CA GLY A 152 1.63 5.96 13.96
C GLY A 152 0.22 6.50 14.23
N LYS A 153 -0.56 6.83 13.18
CA LYS A 153 -1.99 7.16 13.33
C LYS A 153 -2.83 5.86 13.45
N PRO A 154 -4.07 5.94 13.94
CA PRO A 154 -4.96 4.77 14.02
C PRO A 154 -5.20 4.13 12.65
N LEU A 155 -5.25 2.80 12.63
CA LEU A 155 -5.64 2.04 11.45
C LEU A 155 -7.13 2.20 11.17
N THR A 156 -7.48 2.56 9.95
CA THR A 156 -8.88 2.62 9.51
C THR A 156 -9.36 1.24 9.08
N SER A 157 -10.52 0.86 9.59
CA SER A 157 -11.27 -0.31 9.14
C SER A 157 -12.63 0.12 8.62
N ALA A 158 -13.10 -0.47 7.51
CA ALA A 158 -14.37 -0.12 6.91
C ALA A 158 -15.21 -1.35 6.55
N VAL A 159 -16.52 -1.17 6.52
CA VAL A 159 -17.51 -2.15 6.06
C VAL A 159 -18.23 -1.57 4.86
N PHE A 160 -18.35 -2.34 3.79
CA PHE A 160 -19.13 -2.02 2.60
C PHE A 160 -20.38 -2.88 2.58
N GLU A 161 -21.54 -2.25 2.66
CA GLU A 161 -22.83 -2.94 2.76
C GLU A 161 -23.91 -2.14 2.02
N ALA A 162 -24.69 -2.81 1.18
CA ALA A 162 -25.80 -2.21 0.43
C ALA A 162 -25.43 -0.92 -0.35
N GLY A 163 -24.19 -0.83 -0.85
CA GLY A 163 -23.71 0.34 -1.60
C GLY A 163 -23.16 1.48 -0.73
N ALA A 164 -23.25 1.36 0.60
CA ALA A 164 -22.71 2.33 1.55
C ALA A 164 -21.34 1.88 2.10
N CYS A 165 -20.54 2.84 2.58
CA CYS A 165 -19.29 2.61 3.26
C CYS A 165 -19.37 3.12 4.72
N PHE A 166 -19.05 2.25 5.66
CA PHE A 166 -19.04 2.57 7.09
C PHE A 166 -17.64 2.39 7.65
N VAL A 167 -17.10 3.43 8.26
CA VAL A 167 -15.85 3.35 9.06
C VAL A 167 -16.19 2.79 10.44
N LEU A 168 -15.35 1.85 10.92
CA LEU A 168 -15.48 1.31 12.27
C LEU A 168 -14.80 2.24 13.27
N THR A 169 -15.52 2.63 14.31
CA THR A 169 -15.04 3.48 15.40
C THR A 169 -15.29 2.79 16.75
N SER A 170 -14.77 3.35 17.83
CA SER A 170 -15.09 2.89 19.20
C SER A 170 -16.57 3.01 19.56
N GLU A 171 -17.30 3.88 18.85
CA GLU A 171 -18.75 4.13 19.06
C GLU A 171 -19.63 3.29 18.12
N GLY A 172 -19.03 2.49 17.22
CA GLY A 172 -19.71 1.66 16.25
C GLY A 172 -19.41 2.04 14.81
N ARG A 173 -20.36 1.81 13.91
CA ARG A 173 -20.24 2.09 12.48
C ARG A 173 -20.64 3.54 12.19
N LYS A 174 -19.79 4.29 11.51
CA LYS A 174 -20.08 5.65 11.02
C LYS A 174 -20.07 5.65 9.51
N GLU A 175 -21.19 5.95 8.89
CA GLU A 175 -21.30 6.08 7.43
C GLU A 175 -20.48 7.29 6.94
N ILE A 176 -19.78 7.11 5.81
CA ILE A 176 -19.10 8.20 5.11
C ILE A 176 -19.78 8.48 3.78
N PHE A 177 -20.06 9.74 3.54
CA PHE A 177 -20.75 10.25 2.35
C PHE A 177 -19.75 10.91 1.39
N PRO A 178 -20.09 11.01 0.10
CA PRO A 178 -19.30 11.82 -0.83
C PRO A 178 -19.10 13.25 -0.31
N ILE A 179 -17.86 13.71 -0.37
CA ILE A 179 -17.53 15.13 -0.09
C ILE A 179 -17.86 15.96 -1.33
N ASP A 180 -18.46 17.13 -1.13
CA ASP A 180 -18.80 18.12 -2.16
C ASP A 180 -17.55 18.69 -2.85
#